data_9141a1aa6422a5faf524bf9858065e70
#
_entry.id   9141a1aa6422a5faf524bf9858065e70
#
_cell.length_a   1.000
_cell.length_b   1.000
_cell.length_c   1.000
_cell.angle_alpha   90.00
_cell.angle_beta   90.00
_cell.angle_gamma   90.00
#
_symmetry.space_group_name_H-M   'P 1'
#
loop_
_entity.id
_entity.type
_entity.pdbx_description
1 polymer ?
#
loop_
_entity_poly.entity_id
_entity_poly.type
_entity_poly.pdbx_seq_one_letter_code
_entity_poly.pdbx_strand_id
1 'polypeptide(L)'
;MSVLIVGGDHLGSIPKELKKIGVDDIRHMSGRNRNVIRRGMPMTMDLIIVLHDYVNHNLANVTKKQAKECNIPIVFAKRSWSSIYKKLPTRLTDN
;
A
#
# COMPACT_ATOMS: atom_id res chain seq x y z
N MET A 1 1.28 13.65 1.57
CA MET A 1 0.56 12.49 1.02
C MET A 1 0.77 11.29 1.91
N SER A 2 -0.29 10.59 2.25
CA SER A 2 -0.26 9.43 3.13
C SER A 2 -0.44 8.15 2.32
N VAL A 3 0.43 7.17 2.56
CA VAL A 3 0.41 5.89 1.83
C VAL A 3 0.36 4.75 2.84
N LEU A 4 -0.55 3.80 2.58
CA LEU A 4 -0.63 2.56 3.33
C LEU A 4 -0.03 1.45 2.48
N ILE A 5 0.94 0.72 3.04
CA ILE A 5 1.53 -0.44 2.40
C ILE A 5 1.00 -1.70 3.09
N VAL A 6 0.38 -2.58 2.32
CA VAL A 6 -0.19 -3.83 2.83
C VAL A 6 0.61 -5.00 2.26
N GLY A 7 1.21 -5.79 3.13
CA GLY A 7 2.00 -6.94 2.74
C GLY A 7 3.44 -6.85 3.17
N GLY A 8 4.10 -8.01 3.24
CA GLY A 8 5.49 -8.13 3.66
C GLY A 8 5.70 -7.91 5.14
N ASP A 9 6.82 -8.39 5.65
CA ASP A 9 7.26 -8.15 7.03
C ASP A 9 8.34 -7.06 7.04
N HIS A 10 9.18 -7.03 6.02
CA HIS A 10 10.25 -6.06 5.86
C HIS A 10 10.10 -5.36 4.51
N LEU A 11 10.14 -4.04 4.53
CA LEU A 11 9.95 -3.24 3.33
C LEU A 11 11.26 -2.77 2.67
N GLY A 12 12.39 -3.02 3.33
CA GLY A 12 13.69 -2.61 2.79
C GLY A 12 13.76 -1.11 2.53
N SER A 13 14.15 -0.73 1.33
CA SER A 13 14.29 0.68 0.95
C SER A 13 12.99 1.34 0.48
N ILE A 14 11.88 0.58 0.43
CA ILE A 14 10.62 1.11 -0.11
C ILE A 14 10.16 2.40 0.60
N PRO A 15 10.12 2.47 1.94
CA PRO A 15 9.72 3.71 2.61
C PRO A 15 10.63 4.88 2.28
N LYS A 16 11.94 4.65 2.24
CA LYS A 16 12.92 5.68 1.90
C LYS A 16 12.68 6.23 0.50
N GLU A 17 12.43 5.35 -0.46
CA GLU A 17 12.18 5.74 -1.84
C GLU A 17 10.86 6.52 -1.97
N LEU A 18 9.83 6.10 -1.26
CA LEU A 18 8.55 6.82 -1.26
C LEU A 18 8.72 8.24 -0.69
N LYS A 19 9.50 8.39 0.37
CA LYS A 19 9.74 9.72 0.94
C LYS A 19 10.47 10.63 -0.03
N LYS A 20 11.37 10.09 -0.84
CA LYS A 20 12.08 10.88 -1.85
C LYS A 20 11.16 11.49 -2.90
N ILE A 21 10.04 10.86 -3.18
CA ILE A 21 9.09 11.35 -4.19
C ILE A 21 7.92 12.12 -3.56
N GLY A 22 8.01 12.47 -2.29
CA GLY A 22 7.05 13.36 -1.65
C GLY A 22 6.03 12.73 -0.72
N VAL A 23 6.14 11.43 -0.45
CA VAL A 23 5.28 10.77 0.54
C VAL A 23 5.81 11.08 1.93
N ASP A 24 4.97 11.66 2.77
CA ASP A 24 5.38 12.11 4.11
C ASP A 24 4.86 11.22 5.24
N ASP A 25 3.75 10.51 5.05
CA ASP A 25 3.20 9.59 6.04
C ASP A 25 3.08 8.20 5.43
N ILE A 26 3.82 7.26 6.00
CA ILE A 26 3.82 5.88 5.52
C ILE A 26 3.40 4.96 6.66
N ARG A 27 2.36 4.17 6.41
CA ARG A 27 1.90 3.16 7.35
C ARG A 27 2.05 1.79 6.70
N HIS A 28 2.38 0.80 7.52
CA HIS A 28 2.62 -0.55 7.04
C HIS A 28 1.77 -1.55 7.81
N MET A 29 1.12 -2.42 7.06
CA MET A 29 0.42 -3.58 7.62
C MET A 29 1.07 -4.84 7.09
N SER A 30 1.47 -5.73 8.01
CA SER A 30 1.99 -7.05 7.65
C SER A 30 0.97 -7.82 6.82
N GLY A 31 1.44 -8.61 5.87
CA GLY A 31 0.58 -9.46 5.05
C GLY A 31 -0.20 -10.50 5.83
N ARG A 32 0.08 -10.65 7.14
CA ARG A 32 -0.58 -11.60 8.03
C ARG A 32 -1.47 -10.94 9.08
N ASN A 33 -1.73 -9.64 8.94
CA ASN A 33 -2.50 -8.89 9.92
C ASN A 33 -3.98 -9.29 9.89
N ARG A 34 -4.43 -9.97 10.95
CA ARG A 34 -5.82 -10.44 11.07
C ARG A 34 -6.76 -9.38 11.64
N ASN A 35 -6.22 -8.39 12.33
CA ASN A 35 -7.05 -7.34 12.95
C ASN A 35 -7.76 -6.49 11.90
N VAL A 36 -7.16 -6.31 10.75
CA VAL A 36 -7.74 -5.54 9.64
C VAL A 36 -9.01 -6.20 9.13
N ILE A 37 -9.04 -7.53 9.08
CA ILE A 37 -10.21 -8.27 8.62
C ILE A 37 -11.40 -8.03 9.53
N ARG A 38 -11.16 -7.87 10.85
CA ARG A 38 -12.20 -7.65 11.85
C ARG A 38 -12.60 -6.19 11.96
N ARG A 39 -11.62 -5.29 11.99
CA ARG A 39 -11.83 -3.88 12.36
C ARG A 39 -11.83 -2.92 11.17
N GLY A 40 -11.45 -3.42 10.01
CA GLY A 40 -11.23 -2.58 8.84
C GLY A 40 -9.85 -1.94 8.90
N MET A 41 -9.56 -1.12 7.90
CA MET A 41 -8.26 -0.46 7.78
C MET A 41 -8.41 1.05 7.92
N PRO A 42 -7.32 1.76 8.25
CA PRO A 42 -7.38 3.22 8.27
C PRO A 42 -7.72 3.75 6.88
N MET A 43 -8.84 4.45 6.79
CA MET A 43 -9.37 4.95 5.51
C MET A 43 -9.07 6.42 5.27
N THR A 44 -8.04 6.95 5.94
CA THR A 44 -7.58 8.33 5.77
C THR A 44 -6.36 8.43 4.86
N MET A 45 -6.04 7.35 4.17
CA MET A 45 -4.87 7.29 3.30
C MET A 45 -5.19 7.86 1.92
N ASP A 46 -4.17 8.41 1.28
CA ASP A 46 -4.28 8.93 -0.09
C ASP A 46 -4.04 7.86 -1.14
N LEU A 47 -3.34 6.81 -0.77
CA LEU A 47 -3.00 5.71 -1.67
C LEU A 47 -2.76 4.44 -0.87
N ILE A 48 -3.16 3.31 -1.41
CA ILE A 48 -2.88 2.00 -0.84
C ILE A 48 -2.04 1.20 -1.84
N ILE A 49 -0.92 0.66 -1.36
CA ILE A 49 -0.05 -0.22 -2.14
C ILE A 49 -0.14 -1.62 -1.54
N VAL A 50 -0.59 -2.59 -2.34
CA VAL A 50 -0.67 -3.99 -1.91
C VAL A 50 0.47 -4.77 -2.55
N LEU A 51 1.31 -5.39 -1.71
CA LEU A 51 2.42 -6.22 -2.16
C LEU A 51 1.89 -7.64 -2.35
N HIS A 52 1.37 -7.93 -3.54
CA HIS A 52 0.58 -9.13 -3.80
C HIS A 52 1.36 -10.44 -3.68
N ASP A 53 2.69 -10.39 -3.70
CA ASP A 53 3.56 -11.56 -3.51
C ASP A 53 3.83 -11.87 -2.04
N TYR A 54 3.44 -10.97 -1.13
CA TYR A 54 3.69 -11.11 0.32
C TYR A 54 2.47 -10.76 1.15
N VAL A 55 1.28 -11.08 0.67
CA VAL A 55 0.05 -10.75 1.38
C VAL A 55 -0.88 -11.97 1.42
N ASN A 56 -1.58 -12.14 2.54
CA ASN A 56 -2.65 -13.12 2.65
C ASN A 56 -3.76 -12.77 1.65
N HIS A 57 -4.26 -13.77 0.94
CA HIS A 57 -5.25 -13.58 -0.11
C HIS A 57 -6.53 -12.91 0.41
N ASN A 58 -7.01 -13.31 1.59
CA ASN A 58 -8.19 -12.68 2.20
C ASN A 58 -7.93 -11.21 2.53
N LEU A 59 -6.74 -10.91 3.06
CA LEU A 59 -6.39 -9.53 3.37
C LEU A 59 -6.34 -8.67 2.11
N ALA A 60 -5.79 -9.20 1.02
CA ALA A 60 -5.76 -8.47 -0.25
C ALA A 60 -7.18 -8.16 -0.74
N ASN A 61 -8.08 -9.13 -0.65
CA ASN A 61 -9.46 -8.94 -1.08
C ASN A 61 -10.22 -7.94 -0.22
N VAL A 62 -10.05 -8.01 1.11
CA VAL A 62 -10.66 -7.05 2.04
C VAL A 62 -10.14 -5.64 1.78
N THR A 63 -8.84 -5.51 1.57
CA THR A 63 -8.21 -4.23 1.26
C THR A 63 -8.79 -3.62 -0.02
N LYS A 64 -8.89 -4.42 -1.07
CA LYS A 64 -9.44 -3.98 -2.35
C LYS A 64 -10.88 -3.49 -2.20
N LYS A 65 -11.70 -4.25 -1.48
CA LYS A 65 -13.10 -3.90 -1.25
C LYS A 65 -13.23 -2.60 -0.49
N GLN A 66 -12.51 -2.45 0.60
CA GLN A 66 -12.59 -1.25 1.44
C GLN A 66 -12.05 -0.02 0.72
N ALA A 67 -10.98 -0.16 -0.04
CA ALA A 67 -10.43 0.93 -0.83
C ALA A 67 -11.46 1.44 -1.83
N LYS A 68 -12.15 0.52 -2.49
CA LYS A 68 -13.20 0.87 -3.44
C LYS A 68 -14.36 1.59 -2.77
N GLU A 69 -14.81 1.10 -1.61
CA GLU A 69 -15.91 1.71 -0.86
C GLU A 69 -15.59 3.13 -0.40
N CYS A 70 -14.32 3.39 -0.09
CA CYS A 70 -13.87 4.69 0.39
C CYS A 70 -13.25 5.57 -0.70
N ASN A 71 -13.28 5.13 -1.94
CA ASN A 71 -12.71 5.86 -3.09
C ASN A 71 -11.23 6.17 -2.91
N ILE A 72 -10.47 5.24 -2.33
CA ILE A 72 -9.03 5.39 -2.17
C ILE A 72 -8.33 4.65 -3.32
N PRO A 73 -7.44 5.31 -4.06
CA PRO A 73 -6.67 4.64 -5.10
C PRO A 73 -5.87 3.47 -4.53
N ILE A 74 -5.87 2.35 -5.22
CA ILE A 74 -5.15 1.16 -4.80
C ILE A 74 -4.33 0.63 -5.97
N VAL A 75 -3.09 0.23 -5.71
CA VAL A 75 -2.22 -0.40 -6.69
C VAL A 75 -1.70 -1.72 -6.14
N PHE A 76 -1.48 -2.67 -7.03
CA PHE A 76 -0.94 -3.99 -6.70
C PHE A 76 0.43 -4.10 -7.36
N ALA A 77 1.44 -4.44 -6.57
CA ALA A 77 2.81 -4.54 -7.07
C ALA A 77 3.56 -5.63 -6.32
N LYS A 78 4.70 -6.06 -6.87
CA LYS A 78 5.61 -6.94 -6.16
C LYS A 78 6.37 -6.14 -5.11
N ARG A 79 6.95 -6.82 -4.12
CA ARG A 79 7.75 -6.19 -3.06
C ARG A 79 9.12 -5.78 -3.61
N SER A 80 9.12 -4.84 -4.53
CA SER A 80 10.33 -4.23 -5.06
C SER A 80 10.02 -2.80 -5.47
N TRP A 81 10.98 -1.90 -5.30
CA TRP A 81 10.76 -0.51 -5.65
C TRP A 81 10.45 -0.33 -7.13
N SER A 82 11.15 -1.03 -8.00
CA SER A 82 10.91 -0.91 -9.44
C SER A 82 9.49 -1.31 -9.83
N SER A 83 8.97 -2.35 -9.21
CA SER A 83 7.59 -2.80 -9.48
C SER A 83 6.57 -1.78 -8.97
N ILE A 84 6.81 -1.25 -7.76
CA ILE A 84 5.93 -0.24 -7.16
C ILE A 84 5.94 1.03 -7.99
N TYR A 85 7.11 1.52 -8.36
CA TYR A 85 7.26 2.77 -9.08
C TYR A 85 6.45 2.78 -10.39
N LYS A 86 6.46 1.67 -11.11
CA LYS A 86 5.71 1.54 -12.37
C LYS A 86 4.19 1.65 -12.18
N LYS A 87 3.70 1.37 -10.98
CA LYS A 87 2.27 1.36 -10.68
C LYS A 87 1.79 2.64 -9.99
N LEU A 88 2.70 3.52 -9.61
CA LEU A 88 2.32 4.74 -8.91
C LEU A 88 1.57 5.71 -9.81
N PRO A 89 0.67 6.52 -9.24
CA PRO A 89 0.00 7.58 -10.00
C PRO A 89 1.01 8.53 -10.62
N THR A 90 0.73 9.01 -11.81
CA THR A 90 1.61 9.88 -12.58
C THR A 90 2.03 11.12 -11.79
N ARG A 91 1.12 11.67 -10.97
CA ARG A 91 1.41 12.85 -10.16
C ARG A 91 2.56 12.66 -9.16
N LEU A 92 2.87 11.41 -8.79
CA LEU A 92 3.97 11.10 -7.88
C LEU A 92 5.29 10.86 -8.62
N THR A 93 5.22 10.42 -9.86
CA THR A 93 6.39 10.02 -10.63
C THR A 93 6.77 11.02 -11.71
N ASP A 94 5.93 12.01 -11.94
CA ASP A 94 6.13 13.02 -12.97
C ASP A 94 6.77 14.26 -12.33
N ASN A 95 8.04 14.48 -12.65
CA ASN A 95 8.79 15.65 -12.17
C ASN A 95 9.13 16.56 -13.33
#